data_662de00598d19b90f45a78e5e5f8096d
#
_entry.id   662de00598d19b90f45a78e5e5f8096d
#
_cell.length_a   1.000
_cell.length_b   1.000
_cell.length_c   1.000
_cell.angle_alpha   90.00
_cell.angle_beta   90.00
_cell.angle_gamma   90.00
#
_symmetry.space_group_name_H-M   'P 1'
#
loop_
_entity.id
_entity.type
_entity.pdbx_description
1 polymer ?
#
loop_
_entity_poly.entity_id
_entity_poly.type
_entity_poly.pdbx_seq_one_letter_code
_entity_poly.pdbx_strand_id
1 'polypeptide(L)'
;DIAILLPYKEKYNIKQAGAASIWVKDYLTLSKLNSRTVVYGNLDNKLKPLTKNFKNINLEKKIIRKNISYTKKLYKEYLINNFSIIEIHNRPESLLYLIRKSVKSKLLFVFHNNPKEMRGSSTIKERLFIAQKTDQIYFVSKWVKDKFFEGLPYINRNNCEILYPGIKPLSTFPKKQKLVIFCGKLNSSKGYDIFGTAIIKILDKFNDWKAIAIGNEPREQYHFSHKNFKILDWIQHKEILKYYSKAAISVVPSKWLEPFGRTAMESAAHGCATITSKNGGLPETFDNELFLENISSKEIYRLIFKLINNKKLREKVQRKNFLNVKHKIKNKVKQLDDFKNYLLSSEFNFNKGPKLKILHISQFDDRNDYRLFNISISSKLSKGFIRNGHDVINFSYRNFLNKNILKDRNETINQKVLDISNNYKPDLVILGHNNFLYQKNIELLKSKYNSKICLWYEDALGKKGDGPQWRENLDLIEKNNQLIDSYFTTTHPDEIFTKINRNKLNHLPIPVDENIENLKLYENKINYKDLFFALSHGVNFGKLKKGKYDEREDFIQKLMTKYPNINYNILGMADENPKWNYD
;
A
#
# COMPACT_ATOMS: atom_id res chain seq x y z
N ASP A 1 4.64 -19.41 -1.63
CA ASP A 1 5.05 -18.07 -1.27
C ASP A 1 3.85 -17.16 -0.94
N ILE A 2 2.80 -17.16 -1.79
CA ILE A 2 1.63 -16.27 -1.65
C ILE A 2 0.36 -17.10 -1.47
N ALA A 3 -0.43 -16.81 -0.43
CA ALA A 3 -1.76 -17.34 -0.23
C ALA A 3 -2.81 -16.24 -0.45
N ILE A 4 -3.84 -16.52 -1.25
CA ILE A 4 -5.00 -15.63 -1.42
C ILE A 4 -6.21 -16.31 -0.76
N LEU A 5 -6.83 -15.66 0.24
CA LEU A 5 -8.04 -16.13 0.89
C LEU A 5 -9.27 -15.41 0.34
N LEU A 6 -10.12 -16.14 -0.36
CA LEU A 6 -11.42 -15.65 -0.81
C LEU A 6 -12.48 -15.71 0.30
N PRO A 7 -13.55 -14.91 0.24
CA PRO A 7 -14.66 -15.01 1.16
C PRO A 7 -15.31 -16.39 1.13
N TYR A 8 -15.70 -16.90 2.28
CA TYR A 8 -16.37 -18.20 2.41
C TYR A 8 -17.59 -18.39 1.50
N LYS A 9 -18.37 -17.31 1.25
CA LYS A 9 -19.57 -17.37 0.39
C LYS A 9 -19.24 -17.24 -1.12
N GLU A 10 -18.03 -16.85 -1.47
CA GLU A 10 -17.59 -16.76 -2.87
C GLU A 10 -17.31 -18.15 -3.43
N LYS A 11 -17.88 -18.43 -4.59
CA LYS A 11 -17.61 -19.67 -5.33
C LYS A 11 -16.54 -19.44 -6.40
N TYR A 12 -15.46 -20.21 -6.34
CA TYR A 12 -14.33 -20.04 -7.26
C TYR A 12 -14.45 -20.95 -8.49
N ASN A 13 -15.55 -20.83 -9.24
CA ASN A 13 -15.82 -21.63 -10.43
C ASN A 13 -16.45 -20.79 -11.55
N ILE A 14 -16.46 -21.33 -12.78
CA ILE A 14 -16.93 -20.65 -14.00
C ILE A 14 -18.43 -20.29 -13.91
N LYS A 15 -19.26 -21.09 -13.24
CA LYS A 15 -20.72 -20.93 -13.23
C LYS A 15 -21.21 -19.89 -12.22
N GLN A 16 -20.52 -19.75 -11.07
CA GLN A 16 -21.05 -19.05 -9.89
C GLN A 16 -20.07 -18.00 -9.32
N ALA A 17 -19.00 -17.65 -10.06
CA ALA A 17 -18.01 -16.70 -9.59
C ALA A 17 -18.62 -15.33 -9.34
N GLY A 18 -18.42 -14.81 -8.13
CA GLY A 18 -18.74 -13.43 -7.78
C GLY A 18 -17.61 -12.46 -8.14
N ALA A 19 -17.77 -11.19 -7.78
CA ALA A 19 -16.87 -10.11 -8.17
C ALA A 19 -15.43 -10.32 -7.66
N ALA A 20 -15.24 -10.80 -6.42
CA ALA A 20 -13.92 -11.05 -5.85
C ALA A 20 -13.24 -12.24 -6.55
N SER A 21 -13.98 -13.31 -6.83
CA SER A 21 -13.47 -14.47 -7.56
C SER A 21 -13.03 -14.13 -8.99
N ILE A 22 -13.82 -13.31 -9.69
CA ILE A 22 -13.48 -12.84 -11.04
C ILE A 22 -12.25 -11.93 -10.98
N TRP A 23 -12.16 -11.06 -9.98
CA TRP A 23 -11.00 -10.18 -9.78
C TRP A 23 -9.70 -11.00 -9.60
N VAL A 24 -9.70 -11.98 -8.70
CA VAL A 24 -8.54 -12.85 -8.44
C VAL A 24 -8.15 -13.66 -9.69
N LYS A 25 -9.14 -14.23 -10.39
CA LYS A 25 -8.92 -14.96 -11.63
C LYS A 25 -8.30 -14.06 -12.71
N ASP A 26 -8.85 -12.84 -12.92
CA ASP A 26 -8.36 -11.90 -13.92
C ASP A 26 -6.92 -11.44 -13.60
N TYR A 27 -6.62 -11.19 -12.31
CA TYR A 27 -5.27 -10.90 -11.84
C TYR A 27 -4.32 -12.05 -12.13
N LEU A 28 -4.59 -13.25 -11.65
CA LEU A 28 -3.70 -14.41 -11.78
C LEU A 28 -3.48 -14.84 -13.23
N THR A 29 -4.45 -14.60 -14.12
CA THR A 29 -4.30 -14.91 -15.56
C THR A 29 -3.16 -14.13 -16.21
N LEU A 30 -2.83 -12.94 -15.69
CA LEU A 30 -1.82 -12.04 -16.27
C LEU A 30 -0.59 -11.86 -15.37
N SER A 31 -0.68 -12.27 -14.09
CA SER A 31 0.37 -12.12 -13.10
C SER A 31 1.56 -13.06 -13.37
N LYS A 32 2.76 -12.53 -13.24
CA LYS A 32 4.01 -13.32 -13.25
C LYS A 32 4.17 -14.16 -11.97
N LEU A 33 3.42 -13.85 -10.91
CA LEU A 33 3.42 -14.54 -9.63
C LEU A 33 2.40 -15.69 -9.56
N ASN A 34 1.72 -16.01 -10.65
CA ASN A 34 0.67 -17.05 -10.69
C ASN A 34 1.19 -18.42 -10.19
N SER A 35 2.37 -18.86 -10.63
CA SER A 35 2.97 -20.14 -10.20
C SER A 35 3.35 -20.18 -8.71
N ARG A 36 3.59 -19.01 -8.11
CA ARG A 36 3.95 -18.82 -6.69
C ARG A 36 2.74 -18.55 -5.78
N THR A 37 1.53 -18.52 -6.36
CA THR A 37 0.31 -18.13 -5.65
C THR A 37 -0.66 -19.30 -5.56
N VAL A 38 -1.18 -19.56 -4.35
CA VAL A 38 -2.24 -20.54 -4.10
C VAL A 38 -3.50 -19.81 -3.67
N VAL A 39 -4.63 -20.09 -4.33
CA VAL A 39 -5.93 -19.53 -3.97
C VAL A 39 -6.67 -20.50 -3.03
N TYR A 40 -7.04 -20.00 -1.87
CA TYR A 40 -7.87 -20.70 -0.90
C TYR A 40 -9.31 -20.20 -0.98
N GLY A 41 -10.22 -21.08 -1.28
CA GLY A 41 -11.61 -20.72 -1.55
C GLY A 41 -12.59 -21.83 -1.25
N ASN A 42 -13.87 -21.57 -1.53
CA ASN A 42 -14.95 -22.54 -1.40
C ASN A 42 -15.42 -22.97 -2.80
N LEU A 43 -15.37 -24.25 -3.07
CA LEU A 43 -15.77 -24.84 -4.34
C LEU A 43 -16.61 -26.08 -4.10
N ASP A 44 -17.65 -26.26 -4.89
CA ASP A 44 -18.36 -27.53 -4.97
C ASP A 44 -17.45 -28.56 -5.68
N ASN A 45 -17.25 -29.72 -5.06
CA ASN A 45 -16.32 -30.77 -5.53
C ASN A 45 -16.59 -31.26 -6.96
N LYS A 46 -17.80 -31.03 -7.48
CA LYS A 46 -18.18 -31.39 -8.86
C LYS A 46 -17.74 -30.38 -9.91
N LEU A 47 -17.21 -29.22 -9.52
CA LEU A 47 -16.88 -28.13 -10.42
C LEU A 47 -15.36 -27.87 -10.45
N LYS A 48 -14.86 -27.44 -11.63
CA LYS A 48 -13.46 -27.05 -11.78
C LYS A 48 -13.20 -25.63 -11.27
N PRO A 49 -12.06 -25.40 -10.59
CA PRO A 49 -11.69 -24.05 -10.15
C PRO A 49 -11.31 -23.15 -11.33
N LEU A 50 -11.32 -21.83 -11.09
CA LEU A 50 -10.96 -20.83 -12.10
C LEU A 50 -9.45 -20.79 -12.42
N THR A 51 -8.59 -21.24 -11.50
CA THR A 51 -7.13 -21.34 -11.68
C THR A 51 -6.62 -22.71 -11.23
N LYS A 52 -5.44 -23.12 -11.74
CA LYS A 52 -4.85 -24.44 -11.42
C LYS A 52 -4.44 -24.54 -9.94
N ASN A 53 -3.78 -23.53 -9.40
CA ASN A 53 -3.30 -23.53 -8.02
C ASN A 53 -4.42 -23.11 -7.06
N PHE A 54 -5.33 -24.02 -6.80
CA PHE A 54 -6.48 -23.79 -5.92
C PHE A 54 -6.57 -24.89 -4.86
N LYS A 55 -6.80 -24.48 -3.61
CA LYS A 55 -7.11 -25.38 -2.50
C LYS A 55 -8.50 -25.09 -1.96
N ASN A 56 -9.35 -26.12 -1.93
CA ASN A 56 -10.71 -26.03 -1.45
C ASN A 56 -10.76 -26.06 0.08
N ILE A 57 -11.42 -25.08 0.69
CA ILE A 57 -11.70 -25.07 2.13
C ILE A 57 -13.16 -25.46 2.35
N ASN A 58 -13.40 -26.72 2.63
CA ASN A 58 -14.73 -27.23 2.99
C ASN A 58 -15.03 -26.98 4.47
N LEU A 59 -16.22 -26.48 4.76
CA LEU A 59 -16.75 -26.37 6.11
C LEU A 59 -17.95 -27.30 6.27
N GLU A 60 -18.05 -27.95 7.42
CA GLU A 60 -19.23 -28.71 7.80
C GLU A 60 -20.45 -27.79 7.92
N LYS A 61 -21.64 -28.29 7.58
CA LYS A 61 -22.88 -27.49 7.52
C LYS A 61 -23.29 -26.87 8.87
N LYS A 62 -22.97 -27.51 10.00
CA LYS A 62 -23.38 -27.11 11.35
C LYS A 62 -22.46 -26.12 12.08
N ILE A 63 -21.41 -25.60 11.43
CA ILE A 63 -20.40 -24.73 12.09
C ILE A 63 -20.95 -23.32 12.35
N ILE A 64 -20.87 -22.91 13.62
CA ILE A 64 -21.08 -21.53 14.08
C ILE A 64 -19.81 -20.70 13.77
N ARG A 65 -19.94 -19.40 13.45
CA ARG A 65 -18.82 -18.49 13.08
C ARG A 65 -18.01 -18.97 11.87
N LYS A 66 -18.70 -19.26 10.79
CA LYS A 66 -18.13 -19.83 9.55
C LYS A 66 -16.87 -19.10 9.04
N ASN A 67 -16.82 -17.76 9.10
CA ASN A 67 -15.63 -16.99 8.65
C ASN A 67 -14.39 -17.34 9.47
N ILE A 68 -14.51 -17.43 10.79
CA ILE A 68 -13.38 -17.76 11.68
C ILE A 68 -12.94 -19.21 11.48
N SER A 69 -13.89 -20.15 11.40
CA SER A 69 -13.58 -21.57 11.17
C SER A 69 -12.90 -21.79 9.81
N TYR A 70 -13.32 -21.01 8.81
CA TYR A 70 -12.70 -20.98 7.49
C TYR A 70 -11.26 -20.48 7.55
N THR A 71 -11.02 -19.40 8.27
CA THR A 71 -9.68 -18.82 8.47
C THR A 71 -8.78 -19.74 9.29
N LYS A 72 -9.32 -20.48 10.27
CA LYS A 72 -8.55 -21.49 11.02
C LYS A 72 -7.97 -22.58 10.11
N LYS A 73 -8.68 -22.97 9.06
CA LYS A 73 -8.16 -23.95 8.08
C LYS A 73 -7.01 -23.35 7.28
N LEU A 74 -7.12 -22.09 6.82
CA LEU A 74 -5.98 -21.39 6.20
C LEU A 74 -4.80 -21.28 7.17
N TYR A 75 -5.04 -20.97 8.44
CA TYR A 75 -3.98 -20.86 9.45
C TYR A 75 -3.24 -22.20 9.65
N LYS A 76 -3.93 -23.35 9.60
CA LYS A 76 -3.26 -24.66 9.61
C LYS A 76 -2.35 -24.85 8.39
N GLU A 77 -2.81 -24.44 7.20
CA GLU A 77 -1.99 -24.47 5.99
C GLU A 77 -0.78 -23.53 6.08
N TYR A 78 -0.94 -22.36 6.71
CA TYR A 78 0.15 -21.43 6.98
C TYR A 78 1.23 -22.05 7.87
N LEU A 79 0.86 -22.78 8.93
CA LEU A 79 1.82 -23.44 9.83
C LEU A 79 2.68 -24.49 9.12
N ILE A 80 2.17 -25.08 8.03
CA ILE A 80 2.88 -26.09 7.24
C ILE A 80 3.72 -25.40 6.13
N ASN A 81 3.15 -24.45 5.41
CA ASN A 81 3.72 -23.92 4.18
C ASN A 81 4.47 -22.59 4.37
N ASN A 82 4.30 -21.92 5.52
CA ASN A 82 4.97 -20.69 5.89
C ASN A 82 4.93 -19.61 4.78
N PHE A 83 3.72 -19.16 4.39
CA PHE A 83 3.55 -18.17 3.33
C PHE A 83 4.23 -16.85 3.66
N SER A 84 4.93 -16.25 2.72
CA SER A 84 5.53 -14.92 2.85
C SER A 84 4.47 -13.83 2.80
N ILE A 85 3.44 -14.00 1.96
CA ILE A 85 2.33 -13.07 1.81
C ILE A 85 1.00 -13.81 1.98
N ILE A 86 0.09 -13.23 2.77
CA ILE A 86 -1.32 -13.66 2.83
C ILE A 86 -2.20 -12.49 2.42
N GLU A 87 -2.87 -12.63 1.28
CA GLU A 87 -3.84 -11.67 0.77
C GLU A 87 -5.26 -12.12 1.10
N ILE A 88 -6.04 -11.25 1.76
CA ILE A 88 -7.38 -11.58 2.25
C ILE A 88 -8.40 -10.68 1.55
N HIS A 89 -9.44 -11.28 0.98
CA HIS A 89 -10.51 -10.56 0.32
C HIS A 89 -11.74 -10.42 1.19
N ASN A 90 -12.16 -9.18 1.42
CA ASN A 90 -13.51 -8.81 1.87
C ASN A 90 -14.02 -9.49 3.16
N ARG A 91 -13.13 -9.89 4.05
CA ARG A 91 -13.49 -10.48 5.36
C ARG A 91 -12.57 -9.96 6.46
N PRO A 92 -12.88 -8.78 7.05
CA PRO A 92 -12.07 -8.20 8.12
C PRO A 92 -11.89 -9.12 9.33
N GLU A 93 -12.91 -9.93 9.67
CA GLU A 93 -12.80 -10.94 10.75
C GLU A 93 -11.64 -11.92 10.50
N SER A 94 -11.42 -12.33 9.26
CA SER A 94 -10.32 -13.23 8.88
C SER A 94 -8.97 -12.56 9.08
N LEU A 95 -8.85 -11.30 8.66
CA LEU A 95 -7.66 -10.49 8.87
C LEU A 95 -7.35 -10.34 10.37
N LEU A 96 -8.34 -9.92 11.16
CA LEU A 96 -8.20 -9.75 12.61
C LEU A 96 -7.80 -11.06 13.31
N TYR A 97 -8.30 -12.20 12.84
CA TYR A 97 -7.89 -13.51 13.36
C TYR A 97 -6.40 -13.78 13.13
N LEU A 98 -5.90 -13.55 11.91
CA LEU A 98 -4.48 -13.76 11.57
C LEU A 98 -3.55 -12.77 12.29
N ILE A 99 -3.96 -11.51 12.43
CA ILE A 99 -3.21 -10.52 13.23
C ILE A 99 -3.08 -10.99 14.68
N ARG A 100 -4.18 -11.47 15.30
CA ARG A 100 -4.16 -11.99 16.69
C ARG A 100 -3.33 -13.28 16.83
N LYS A 101 -3.14 -14.03 15.75
CA LYS A 101 -2.27 -15.21 15.71
C LYS A 101 -0.81 -14.83 15.45
N SER A 102 -0.50 -13.55 15.30
CA SER A 102 0.85 -13.04 15.06
C SER A 102 1.56 -13.78 13.94
N VAL A 103 0.85 -14.00 12.81
CA VAL A 103 1.48 -14.61 11.62
C VAL A 103 2.63 -13.74 11.14
N LYS A 104 3.73 -14.37 10.74
CA LYS A 104 4.92 -13.67 10.24
C LYS A 104 4.77 -13.20 8.79
N SER A 105 3.74 -13.68 8.08
CA SER A 105 3.45 -13.26 6.70
C SER A 105 3.11 -11.78 6.61
N LYS A 106 3.46 -11.16 5.50
CA LYS A 106 2.92 -9.86 5.11
C LYS A 106 1.43 -9.98 4.85
N LEU A 107 0.62 -9.18 5.52
CA LEU A 107 -0.83 -9.22 5.42
C LEU A 107 -1.33 -8.14 4.45
N LEU A 108 -1.93 -8.56 3.35
CA LEU A 108 -2.60 -7.70 2.39
C LEU A 108 -4.11 -7.87 2.51
N PHE A 109 -4.86 -6.78 2.47
CA PHE A 109 -6.32 -6.83 2.56
C PHE A 109 -6.99 -6.05 1.42
N VAL A 110 -8.01 -6.65 0.80
CA VAL A 110 -8.77 -6.02 -0.30
C VAL A 110 -10.23 -5.85 0.10
N PHE A 111 -10.67 -4.60 0.25
CA PHE A 111 -12.07 -4.25 0.47
C PHE A 111 -12.85 -4.18 -0.84
N HIS A 112 -13.84 -5.06 -0.99
CA HIS A 112 -14.78 -5.08 -2.12
C HIS A 112 -16.15 -4.49 -1.78
N ASN A 113 -16.45 -4.26 -0.50
CA ASN A 113 -17.72 -3.72 -0.02
C ASN A 113 -17.48 -2.55 0.93
N ASN A 114 -18.57 -1.90 1.37
CA ASN A 114 -18.53 -0.83 2.36
C ASN A 114 -17.94 -1.33 3.68
N PRO A 115 -16.78 -0.83 4.13
CA PRO A 115 -16.13 -1.29 5.37
C PRO A 115 -16.99 -1.11 6.61
N LYS A 116 -17.85 -0.08 6.64
CA LYS A 116 -18.73 0.22 7.79
C LYS A 116 -19.86 -0.80 7.98
N GLU A 117 -20.20 -1.55 6.94
CA GLU A 117 -21.25 -2.58 6.97
C GLU A 117 -20.68 -3.99 7.20
N MET A 118 -19.38 -4.09 7.42
CA MET A 118 -18.70 -5.38 7.54
C MET A 118 -18.28 -5.64 8.97
N ARG A 119 -18.61 -6.84 9.46
CA ARG A 119 -18.17 -7.29 10.79
C ARG A 119 -16.64 -7.35 10.84
N GLY A 120 -16.07 -6.73 11.87
CA GLY A 120 -14.62 -6.60 12.04
C GLY A 120 -14.02 -5.35 11.42
N SER A 121 -14.84 -4.47 10.80
CA SER A 121 -14.44 -3.13 10.36
C SER A 121 -15.57 -2.09 10.50
N SER A 122 -16.67 -2.43 11.17
CA SER A 122 -17.82 -1.53 11.32
C SER A 122 -17.56 -0.34 12.23
N THR A 123 -16.74 -0.53 13.26
CA THR A 123 -16.42 0.51 14.23
C THR A 123 -15.13 1.27 13.87
N ILE A 124 -14.99 2.48 14.40
CA ILE A 124 -13.77 3.30 14.27
C ILE A 124 -12.55 2.54 14.82
N LYS A 125 -12.69 1.91 16.01
CA LYS A 125 -11.60 1.16 16.66
C LYS A 125 -11.13 -0.01 15.79
N GLU A 126 -12.04 -0.76 15.18
CA GLU A 126 -11.69 -1.88 14.29
C GLU A 126 -10.95 -1.39 13.04
N ARG A 127 -11.43 -0.33 12.39
CA ARG A 127 -10.78 0.23 11.20
C ARG A 127 -9.42 0.82 11.51
N LEU A 128 -9.28 1.53 12.64
CA LEU A 128 -7.99 2.05 13.10
C LEU A 128 -7.00 0.91 13.34
N PHE A 129 -7.41 -0.15 14.04
CA PHE A 129 -6.58 -1.32 14.30
C PHE A 129 -6.14 -2.02 13.00
N ILE A 130 -7.06 -2.18 12.05
CA ILE A 130 -6.75 -2.72 10.71
C ILE A 130 -5.72 -1.85 10.00
N ALA A 131 -5.91 -0.52 9.98
CA ALA A 131 -4.99 0.40 9.32
C ALA A 131 -3.57 0.35 9.90
N GLN A 132 -3.45 0.15 11.21
CA GLN A 132 -2.16 0.09 11.92
C GLN A 132 -1.45 -1.27 11.80
N LYS A 133 -2.20 -2.37 11.66
CA LYS A 133 -1.65 -3.74 11.77
C LYS A 133 -1.62 -4.51 10.44
N THR A 134 -2.03 -3.89 9.34
CA THR A 134 -2.02 -4.51 8.01
C THR A 134 -0.90 -3.90 7.17
N ASP A 135 -0.09 -4.72 6.50
CA ASP A 135 1.02 -4.22 5.68
C ASP A 135 0.53 -3.42 4.48
N GLN A 136 -0.57 -3.84 3.84
CA GLN A 136 -1.19 -3.09 2.74
C GLN A 136 -2.70 -3.32 2.66
N ILE A 137 -3.45 -2.23 2.47
CA ILE A 137 -4.89 -2.25 2.30
C ILE A 137 -5.25 -1.68 0.94
N TYR A 138 -5.99 -2.45 0.16
CA TYR A 138 -6.52 -2.04 -1.13
C TYR A 138 -8.04 -1.83 -1.06
N PHE A 139 -8.49 -0.78 -1.72
CA PHE A 139 -9.90 -0.44 -1.87
C PHE A 139 -10.28 -0.46 -3.35
N VAL A 140 -11.40 -1.09 -3.68
CA VAL A 140 -11.85 -1.20 -5.09
C VAL A 140 -12.32 0.14 -5.68
N SER A 141 -12.44 1.18 -4.87
CA SER A 141 -12.79 2.54 -5.30
C SER A 141 -12.38 3.58 -4.26
N LYS A 142 -12.35 4.85 -4.68
CA LYS A 142 -12.19 5.99 -3.78
C LYS A 142 -13.34 6.04 -2.77
N TRP A 143 -14.57 5.78 -3.22
CA TRP A 143 -15.73 5.73 -2.35
C TRP A 143 -15.56 4.72 -1.20
N VAL A 144 -15.09 3.50 -1.48
CA VAL A 144 -14.83 2.49 -0.43
C VAL A 144 -13.70 2.95 0.50
N LYS A 145 -12.65 3.58 -0.04
CA LYS A 145 -11.55 4.16 0.75
C LYS A 145 -12.08 5.27 1.67
N ASP A 146 -12.89 6.19 1.15
CA ASP A 146 -13.45 7.28 1.94
C ASP A 146 -14.37 6.75 3.06
N LYS A 147 -15.17 5.70 2.79
CA LYS A 147 -15.98 5.02 3.81
C LYS A 147 -15.15 4.32 4.89
N PHE A 148 -13.99 3.82 4.56
CA PHE A 148 -13.06 3.25 5.55
C PHE A 148 -12.51 4.33 6.48
N PHE A 149 -12.15 5.49 5.96
CA PHE A 149 -11.58 6.60 6.74
C PHE A 149 -12.61 7.51 7.42
N GLU A 150 -13.89 7.36 7.09
CA GLU A 150 -14.96 8.16 7.68
C GLU A 150 -15.00 8.03 9.21
N GLY A 151 -14.76 9.16 9.91
CA GLY A 151 -14.71 9.23 11.38
C GLY A 151 -13.41 8.73 12.02
N LEU A 152 -12.41 8.33 11.23
CA LEU A 152 -11.09 8.01 11.77
C LEU A 152 -10.30 9.29 12.07
N PRO A 153 -9.49 9.32 13.16
CA PRO A 153 -8.53 10.38 13.38
C PRO A 153 -7.50 10.43 12.24
N TYR A 154 -6.73 11.50 12.18
CA TYR A 154 -5.61 11.56 11.23
C TYR A 154 -4.61 10.44 11.53
N ILE A 155 -4.35 9.60 10.55
CA ILE A 155 -3.38 8.49 10.61
C ILE A 155 -2.55 8.47 9.34
N ASN A 156 -1.37 7.88 9.43
CA ASN A 156 -0.58 7.58 8.24
C ASN A 156 -1.35 6.63 7.31
N ARG A 157 -1.49 7.01 6.03
CA ARG A 157 -2.26 6.29 5.01
C ARG A 157 -1.39 5.65 3.93
N ASN A 158 -0.08 5.55 4.17
CA ASN A 158 0.87 5.06 3.15
C ASN A 158 0.63 3.60 2.76
N ASN A 159 0.04 2.81 3.67
CA ASN A 159 -0.37 1.43 3.39
C ASN A 159 -1.80 1.29 2.87
N CYS A 160 -2.41 2.36 2.38
CA CYS A 160 -3.82 2.39 2.00
C CYS A 160 -3.99 2.94 0.58
N GLU A 161 -4.21 2.07 -0.40
CA GLU A 161 -4.28 2.43 -1.80
C GLU A 161 -5.61 2.05 -2.47
N ILE A 162 -5.91 2.72 -3.58
CA ILE A 162 -7.04 2.36 -4.43
C ILE A 162 -6.56 1.41 -5.52
N LEU A 163 -7.14 0.22 -5.56
CA LEU A 163 -6.88 -0.78 -6.60
C LEU A 163 -8.18 -1.09 -7.34
N TYR A 164 -8.48 -0.28 -8.33
CA TYR A 164 -9.68 -0.45 -9.14
C TYR A 164 -9.70 -1.81 -9.84
N PRO A 165 -10.85 -2.50 -9.89
CA PRO A 165 -11.03 -3.64 -10.78
C PRO A 165 -10.69 -3.28 -12.22
N GLY A 166 -9.99 -4.16 -12.89
CA GLY A 166 -9.58 -3.92 -14.27
C GLY A 166 -10.38 -4.72 -15.28
N ILE A 167 -10.34 -4.27 -16.53
CA ILE A 167 -10.91 -4.99 -17.67
C ILE A 167 -9.88 -5.09 -18.80
N LYS A 168 -9.93 -6.19 -19.56
CA LYS A 168 -9.18 -6.34 -20.80
C LYS A 168 -9.93 -5.60 -21.91
N PRO A 169 -9.35 -4.54 -22.49
CA PRO A 169 -9.97 -3.84 -23.61
C PRO A 169 -10.12 -4.76 -24.82
N LEU A 170 -11.17 -4.54 -25.61
CA LEU A 170 -11.29 -5.15 -26.93
C LEU A 170 -10.36 -4.42 -27.92
N SER A 171 -9.84 -5.13 -28.92
CA SER A 171 -8.99 -4.56 -29.95
C SER A 171 -9.77 -3.77 -31.01
N THR A 172 -11.01 -4.15 -31.25
CA THR A 172 -11.86 -3.55 -32.28
C THR A 172 -13.24 -3.20 -31.73
N PHE A 173 -13.83 -2.10 -32.24
CA PHE A 173 -15.18 -1.69 -31.86
C PHE A 173 -16.21 -2.72 -32.33
N PRO A 174 -17.01 -3.30 -31.43
CA PRO A 174 -17.94 -4.37 -31.81
C PRO A 174 -19.17 -3.84 -32.55
N LYS A 175 -19.70 -4.64 -33.49
CA LYS A 175 -20.96 -4.33 -34.17
C LYS A 175 -22.13 -4.34 -33.22
N LYS A 176 -22.81 -3.19 -33.07
CA LYS A 176 -23.93 -3.01 -32.16
C LYS A 176 -25.26 -3.40 -32.79
N GLN A 177 -26.13 -3.99 -31.99
CA GLN A 177 -27.50 -4.34 -32.32
C GLN A 177 -28.45 -3.38 -31.58
N LYS A 178 -29.69 -3.26 -32.05
CA LYS A 178 -30.79 -2.54 -31.38
C LYS A 178 -31.20 -3.30 -30.09
N LEU A 179 -30.30 -3.36 -29.11
CA LEU A 179 -30.41 -4.14 -27.88
C LEU A 179 -30.11 -3.28 -26.66
N VAL A 180 -31.04 -3.29 -25.70
CA VAL A 180 -30.87 -2.73 -24.36
C VAL A 180 -30.57 -3.86 -23.36
N ILE A 181 -29.56 -3.69 -22.53
CA ILE A 181 -29.18 -4.71 -21.55
C ILE A 181 -29.20 -4.19 -20.11
N PHE A 182 -29.73 -5.01 -19.21
CA PHE A 182 -29.55 -4.94 -17.76
C PHE A 182 -28.80 -6.20 -17.29
N CYS A 183 -27.82 -6.06 -16.40
CA CYS A 183 -27.11 -7.19 -15.86
C CYS A 183 -26.85 -7.00 -14.35
N GLY A 184 -27.27 -7.96 -13.55
CA GLY A 184 -27.11 -7.94 -12.09
C GLY A 184 -28.21 -8.75 -11.39
N LYS A 185 -28.26 -8.63 -10.06
CA LYS A 185 -29.39 -9.21 -9.30
C LYS A 185 -30.70 -8.57 -9.74
N LEU A 186 -31.71 -9.38 -10.01
CA LEU A 186 -33.01 -8.91 -10.46
C LEU A 186 -33.88 -8.44 -9.27
N ASN A 187 -33.39 -7.43 -8.55
CA ASN A 187 -34.06 -6.90 -7.35
C ASN A 187 -34.15 -5.37 -7.36
N SER A 188 -34.92 -4.83 -6.43
CA SER A 188 -35.15 -3.39 -6.26
C SER A 188 -33.88 -2.62 -5.93
N SER A 189 -32.98 -3.21 -5.14
CA SER A 189 -31.71 -2.54 -4.79
C SER A 189 -30.81 -2.26 -5.98
N LYS A 190 -30.87 -3.12 -7.03
CA LYS A 190 -30.17 -2.91 -8.32
C LYS A 190 -31.00 -2.11 -9.32
N GLY A 191 -32.23 -1.74 -8.96
CA GLY A 191 -33.13 -0.96 -9.80
C GLY A 191 -33.78 -1.75 -10.92
N TYR A 192 -33.90 -3.08 -10.77
CA TYR A 192 -34.53 -3.92 -11.78
C TYR A 192 -36.03 -3.61 -11.93
N ASP A 193 -36.71 -3.25 -10.85
CA ASP A 193 -38.11 -2.80 -10.81
C ASP A 193 -38.37 -1.60 -11.70
N ILE A 194 -37.54 -0.55 -11.58
CA ILE A 194 -37.66 0.67 -12.37
C ILE A 194 -37.17 0.48 -13.83
N PHE A 195 -36.16 -0.39 -14.03
CA PHE A 195 -35.73 -0.79 -15.36
C PHE A 195 -36.84 -1.53 -16.10
N GLY A 196 -37.44 -2.54 -15.49
CA GLY A 196 -38.53 -3.34 -16.09
C GLY A 196 -39.71 -2.47 -16.50
N THR A 197 -40.15 -1.58 -15.63
CA THR A 197 -41.22 -0.63 -15.91
C THR A 197 -40.90 0.30 -17.10
N ALA A 198 -39.66 0.77 -17.19
CA ALA A 198 -39.24 1.65 -18.29
C ALA A 198 -39.08 0.92 -19.59
N ILE A 199 -38.49 -0.29 -19.54
CA ILE A 199 -38.15 -1.01 -20.79
C ILE A 199 -39.39 -1.54 -21.51
N ILE A 200 -40.43 -1.97 -20.80
CA ILE A 200 -41.68 -2.36 -21.44
C ILE A 200 -42.25 -1.21 -22.29
N LYS A 201 -42.37 0.00 -21.71
CA LYS A 201 -42.85 1.19 -22.43
C LYS A 201 -41.97 1.56 -23.62
N ILE A 202 -40.68 1.30 -23.57
CA ILE A 202 -39.75 1.51 -24.69
C ILE A 202 -40.05 0.50 -25.82
N LEU A 203 -40.22 -0.77 -25.47
CA LEU A 203 -40.44 -1.85 -26.43
C LEU A 203 -41.82 -1.76 -27.10
N ASP A 204 -42.83 -1.27 -26.39
CA ASP A 204 -44.16 -0.96 -26.97
C ASP A 204 -44.06 0.12 -28.05
N LYS A 205 -43.17 1.10 -27.86
CA LYS A 205 -43.00 2.21 -28.79
C LYS A 205 -42.02 1.91 -29.94
N PHE A 206 -41.00 1.08 -29.70
CA PHE A 206 -39.92 0.76 -30.64
C PHE A 206 -39.86 -0.75 -30.93
N ASN A 207 -40.73 -1.25 -31.76
CA ASN A 207 -40.91 -2.69 -32.03
C ASN A 207 -39.68 -3.36 -32.67
N ASP A 208 -38.73 -2.62 -33.21
CA ASP A 208 -37.49 -3.10 -33.81
C ASP A 208 -36.34 -3.18 -32.82
N TRP A 209 -36.56 -2.76 -31.56
CA TRP A 209 -35.62 -2.91 -30.45
C TRP A 209 -35.94 -4.16 -29.63
N LYS A 210 -34.88 -4.71 -29.01
CA LYS A 210 -34.97 -5.83 -28.09
C LYS A 210 -34.35 -5.43 -26.75
N ALA A 211 -34.73 -6.12 -25.70
CA ALA A 211 -34.13 -5.95 -24.42
C ALA A 211 -33.80 -7.31 -23.79
N ILE A 212 -32.79 -7.31 -22.94
CA ILE A 212 -32.38 -8.48 -22.17
C ILE A 212 -32.03 -8.09 -20.74
N ALA A 213 -32.53 -8.87 -19.77
CA ALA A 213 -32.09 -8.82 -18.39
C ALA A 213 -31.36 -10.13 -18.06
N ILE A 214 -30.17 -10.03 -17.44
CA ILE A 214 -29.34 -11.18 -17.09
C ILE A 214 -29.08 -11.18 -15.58
N GLY A 215 -29.51 -12.22 -14.91
CA GLY A 215 -29.33 -12.42 -13.47
C GLY A 215 -30.51 -13.14 -12.82
N ASN A 216 -30.44 -13.26 -11.51
CA ASN A 216 -31.50 -13.89 -10.72
C ASN A 216 -31.51 -13.31 -9.29
N GLU A 217 -32.65 -13.28 -8.65
CA GLU A 217 -32.82 -13.02 -7.20
C GLU A 217 -34.09 -13.70 -6.71
N PRO A 218 -33.99 -14.93 -6.18
CA PRO A 218 -35.15 -15.72 -5.79
C PRO A 218 -36.01 -15.10 -4.67
N ARG A 219 -35.45 -14.10 -3.93
CA ARG A 219 -36.16 -13.45 -2.81
C ARG A 219 -37.09 -12.32 -3.24
N GLU A 220 -36.90 -11.79 -4.45
CA GLU A 220 -37.73 -10.74 -5.03
C GLU A 220 -38.15 -11.19 -6.43
N GLN A 221 -39.45 -11.29 -6.70
CA GLN A 221 -39.97 -11.70 -8.00
C GLN A 221 -40.69 -10.52 -8.66
N TYR A 222 -40.21 -10.17 -9.85
CA TYR A 222 -40.81 -9.16 -10.72
C TYR A 222 -41.25 -9.82 -12.03
N HIS A 223 -42.50 -9.61 -12.41
CA HIS A 223 -43.07 -10.17 -13.63
C HIS A 223 -43.18 -9.09 -14.70
N PHE A 224 -42.18 -9.02 -15.57
CA PHE A 224 -42.19 -8.18 -16.75
C PHE A 224 -42.24 -9.09 -17.99
N SER A 225 -43.25 -8.90 -18.87
CA SER A 225 -43.44 -9.69 -20.08
C SER A 225 -43.60 -8.78 -21.28
N HIS A 226 -42.85 -9.04 -22.36
CA HIS A 226 -42.99 -8.41 -23.65
C HIS A 226 -42.34 -9.32 -24.71
N LYS A 227 -42.88 -9.41 -25.93
CA LYS A 227 -42.35 -10.26 -27.02
C LYS A 227 -40.89 -10.02 -27.37
N ASN A 228 -40.39 -8.79 -27.18
CA ASN A 228 -39.01 -8.39 -27.44
C ASN A 228 -38.14 -8.29 -26.15
N PHE A 229 -38.64 -8.71 -25.01
CA PHE A 229 -37.91 -8.73 -23.73
C PHE A 229 -37.56 -10.15 -23.31
N LYS A 230 -36.29 -10.43 -23.14
CA LYS A 230 -35.82 -11.74 -22.67
C LYS A 230 -35.18 -11.62 -21.30
N ILE A 231 -35.52 -12.50 -20.38
CA ILE A 231 -34.87 -12.64 -19.06
C ILE A 231 -34.07 -13.93 -19.09
N LEU A 232 -32.79 -13.84 -18.73
CA LEU A 232 -31.87 -14.95 -18.59
C LEU A 232 -31.44 -15.08 -17.12
N ASP A 233 -31.35 -16.30 -16.64
CA ASP A 233 -30.76 -16.63 -15.33
C ASP A 233 -29.24 -16.34 -15.34
N TRP A 234 -28.56 -16.66 -14.27
CA TRP A 234 -27.11 -16.55 -14.19
C TRP A 234 -26.42 -17.33 -15.30
N ILE A 235 -25.62 -16.64 -16.09
CA ILE A 235 -24.79 -17.21 -17.16
C ILE A 235 -23.32 -16.94 -16.88
N GLN A 236 -22.43 -17.64 -17.58
CA GLN A 236 -20.99 -17.45 -17.44
C GLN A 236 -20.60 -16.01 -17.79
N HIS A 237 -19.65 -15.45 -17.02
CA HIS A 237 -19.16 -14.08 -17.22
C HIS A 237 -18.72 -13.80 -18.66
N LYS A 238 -18.06 -14.78 -19.32
CA LYS A 238 -17.64 -14.66 -20.72
C LYS A 238 -18.84 -14.41 -21.67
N GLU A 239 -19.97 -15.04 -21.40
CA GLU A 239 -21.18 -14.84 -22.20
C GLU A 239 -21.82 -13.46 -21.95
N ILE A 240 -21.77 -12.98 -20.68
CA ILE A 240 -22.21 -11.60 -20.36
C ILE A 240 -21.41 -10.59 -21.19
N LEU A 241 -20.10 -10.75 -21.30
CA LEU A 241 -19.25 -9.86 -22.10
C LEU A 241 -19.61 -9.88 -23.60
N LYS A 242 -20.03 -11.05 -24.14
CA LYS A 242 -20.54 -11.14 -25.52
C LYS A 242 -21.86 -10.38 -25.70
N TYR A 243 -22.74 -10.41 -24.69
CA TYR A 243 -23.96 -9.62 -24.73
C TYR A 243 -23.66 -8.12 -24.67
N TYR A 244 -22.73 -7.67 -23.84
CA TYR A 244 -22.28 -6.27 -23.85
C TYR A 244 -21.69 -5.84 -25.20
N SER A 245 -20.93 -6.71 -25.87
CA SER A 245 -20.41 -6.42 -27.20
C SER A 245 -21.54 -6.19 -28.23
N LYS A 246 -22.67 -6.90 -28.12
CA LYS A 246 -23.82 -6.76 -28.99
C LYS A 246 -24.74 -5.60 -28.62
N ALA A 247 -24.91 -5.31 -27.33
CA ALA A 247 -25.86 -4.32 -26.85
C ALA A 247 -25.46 -2.89 -27.21
N ALA A 248 -26.43 -2.11 -27.71
CA ALA A 248 -26.24 -0.68 -27.98
C ALA A 248 -26.30 0.17 -26.72
N ILE A 249 -27.19 -0.18 -25.79
CA ILE A 249 -27.45 0.58 -24.56
C ILE A 249 -27.35 -0.39 -23.37
N SER A 250 -26.70 0.03 -22.31
CA SER A 250 -26.68 -0.67 -21.02
C SER A 250 -27.25 0.22 -19.94
N VAL A 251 -28.00 -0.35 -18.98
CA VAL A 251 -28.61 0.40 -17.89
C VAL A 251 -28.22 -0.22 -16.54
N VAL A 252 -27.61 0.59 -15.67
CA VAL A 252 -27.15 0.19 -14.34
C VAL A 252 -27.74 1.17 -13.31
N PRO A 253 -29.06 1.08 -13.01
CA PRO A 253 -29.79 2.06 -12.23
C PRO A 253 -29.81 1.73 -10.74
N SER A 254 -28.65 1.33 -10.20
CA SER A 254 -28.55 0.85 -8.83
C SER A 254 -29.03 1.90 -7.82
N LYS A 255 -29.97 1.52 -6.96
CA LYS A 255 -30.39 2.29 -5.79
C LYS A 255 -29.43 2.06 -4.63
N TRP A 256 -28.75 0.91 -4.61
CA TRP A 256 -27.73 0.56 -3.64
C TRP A 256 -26.43 1.33 -3.90
N LEU A 257 -25.72 1.66 -2.84
CA LEU A 257 -24.40 2.30 -2.90
C LEU A 257 -23.36 1.28 -3.39
N GLU A 258 -23.15 1.23 -4.69
CA GLU A 258 -22.21 0.28 -5.30
C GLU A 258 -20.78 0.54 -4.82
N PRO A 259 -20.06 -0.49 -4.35
CA PRO A 259 -18.65 -0.31 -3.99
C PRO A 259 -17.78 0.14 -5.18
N PHE A 260 -18.10 -0.35 -6.39
CA PHE A 260 -17.45 0.06 -7.64
C PHE A 260 -18.42 0.05 -8.82
N GLY A 261 -18.96 -1.13 -9.18
CA GLY A 261 -19.89 -1.28 -10.31
C GLY A 261 -19.24 -1.90 -11.54
N ARG A 262 -18.74 -3.15 -11.43
CA ARG A 262 -18.11 -3.87 -12.56
C ARG A 262 -18.99 -3.91 -13.81
N THR A 263 -20.29 -4.08 -13.67
CA THR A 263 -21.23 -4.14 -14.81
C THR A 263 -21.23 -2.87 -15.63
N ALA A 264 -21.13 -1.71 -14.97
CA ALA A 264 -21.03 -0.42 -15.65
C ALA A 264 -19.70 -0.28 -16.40
N MET A 265 -18.56 -0.61 -15.76
CA MET A 265 -17.25 -0.62 -16.39
C MET A 265 -17.19 -1.57 -17.60
N GLU A 266 -17.68 -2.79 -17.42
CA GLU A 266 -17.64 -3.83 -18.45
C GLU A 266 -18.50 -3.46 -19.66
N SER A 267 -19.70 -2.96 -19.44
CA SER A 267 -20.59 -2.53 -20.55
C SER A 267 -20.01 -1.34 -21.31
N ALA A 268 -19.46 -0.35 -20.61
CA ALA A 268 -18.81 0.81 -21.23
C ALA A 268 -17.58 0.39 -22.06
N ALA A 269 -16.70 -0.44 -21.49
CA ALA A 269 -15.51 -0.94 -22.20
C ALA A 269 -15.84 -1.80 -23.42
N HIS A 270 -17.03 -2.39 -23.47
CA HIS A 270 -17.55 -3.10 -24.64
C HIS A 270 -18.33 -2.19 -25.59
N GLY A 271 -18.30 -0.88 -25.42
CA GLY A 271 -18.87 0.11 -26.30
C GLY A 271 -20.40 0.25 -26.18
N CYS A 272 -21.00 -0.04 -25.04
CA CYS A 272 -22.39 0.34 -24.81
C CYS A 272 -22.49 1.84 -24.47
N ALA A 273 -23.60 2.47 -24.90
CA ALA A 273 -24.03 3.74 -24.30
C ALA A 273 -24.60 3.41 -22.91
N THR A 274 -23.79 3.58 -21.87
CA THR A 274 -24.11 3.09 -20.54
C THR A 274 -24.73 4.17 -19.67
N ILE A 275 -25.96 3.93 -19.23
CA ILE A 275 -26.73 4.79 -18.31
C ILE A 275 -26.51 4.27 -16.90
N THR A 276 -26.12 5.12 -15.94
CA THR A 276 -25.89 4.72 -14.54
C THR A 276 -26.49 5.70 -13.55
N SER A 277 -26.78 5.23 -12.34
CA SER A 277 -26.93 6.12 -11.19
C SER A 277 -25.57 6.66 -10.73
N LYS A 278 -25.57 7.64 -9.79
CA LYS A 278 -24.35 8.19 -9.18
C LYS A 278 -24.00 7.54 -7.82
N ASN A 279 -24.62 6.40 -7.50
CA ASN A 279 -24.53 5.80 -6.17
C ASN A 279 -23.20 5.08 -5.93
N GLY A 280 -22.55 5.44 -4.83
CA GLY A 280 -21.29 4.81 -4.41
C GLY A 280 -20.13 5.09 -5.36
N GLY A 281 -19.41 4.04 -5.74
CA GLY A 281 -18.27 4.07 -6.66
C GLY A 281 -18.64 4.02 -8.16
N LEU A 282 -19.90 4.02 -8.53
CA LEU A 282 -20.31 4.00 -9.95
C LEU A 282 -19.69 5.11 -10.79
N PRO A 283 -19.60 6.39 -10.32
CA PRO A 283 -18.97 7.46 -11.07
C PRO A 283 -17.48 7.23 -11.38
N GLU A 284 -16.82 6.32 -10.64
CA GLU A 284 -15.40 6.03 -10.80
C GLU A 284 -15.10 4.99 -11.90
N THR A 285 -16.13 4.31 -12.41
CA THR A 285 -15.98 3.16 -13.30
C THR A 285 -15.51 3.53 -14.71
N PHE A 286 -15.99 4.63 -15.26
CA PHE A 286 -15.64 5.19 -16.57
C PHE A 286 -16.06 6.67 -16.64
N ASP A 287 -15.65 7.38 -17.70
CA ASP A 287 -16.01 8.80 -17.88
C ASP A 287 -17.43 8.91 -18.45
N ASN A 288 -18.41 8.82 -17.56
CA ASN A 288 -19.83 8.79 -17.91
C ASN A 288 -20.40 10.18 -18.19
N GLU A 289 -21.24 10.27 -19.20
CA GLU A 289 -22.06 11.44 -19.53
C GLU A 289 -23.57 11.20 -19.35
N LEU A 290 -23.95 9.95 -19.07
CA LEU A 290 -25.36 9.50 -19.01
C LEU A 290 -25.73 9.07 -17.59
N PHE A 291 -25.66 10.02 -16.67
CA PHE A 291 -26.13 9.78 -15.31
C PHE A 291 -27.65 9.99 -15.22
N LEU A 292 -28.31 9.12 -14.44
CA LEU A 292 -29.67 9.35 -14.00
C LEU A 292 -29.69 10.55 -13.04
N GLU A 293 -30.47 11.59 -13.35
CA GLU A 293 -30.73 12.72 -12.47
C GLU A 293 -31.55 12.27 -11.27
N ASN A 294 -32.57 11.45 -11.52
CA ASN A 294 -33.37 10.77 -10.52
C ASN A 294 -33.41 9.28 -10.82
N ILE A 295 -33.32 8.45 -9.79
CA ILE A 295 -33.38 6.99 -9.94
C ILE A 295 -34.84 6.57 -10.04
N SER A 296 -35.41 6.71 -11.22
CA SER A 296 -36.82 6.44 -11.53
C SER A 296 -37.00 5.80 -12.91
N SER A 297 -38.10 5.08 -13.09
CA SER A 297 -38.47 4.51 -14.38
C SER A 297 -38.69 5.57 -15.47
N LYS A 298 -39.21 6.75 -15.08
CA LYS A 298 -39.41 7.90 -15.98
C LYS A 298 -38.08 8.40 -16.55
N GLU A 299 -37.07 8.52 -15.72
CA GLU A 299 -35.76 9.01 -16.14
C GLU A 299 -35.01 7.98 -16.98
N ILE A 300 -35.09 6.68 -16.64
CA ILE A 300 -34.56 5.59 -17.49
C ILE A 300 -35.22 5.61 -18.85
N TYR A 301 -36.54 5.73 -18.88
CA TYR A 301 -37.28 5.83 -20.14
C TYR A 301 -36.80 7.04 -20.97
N ARG A 302 -36.69 8.23 -20.37
CA ARG A 302 -36.25 9.47 -21.02
C ARG A 302 -34.87 9.31 -21.67
N LEU A 303 -33.92 8.75 -20.97
CA LEU A 303 -32.56 8.58 -21.50
C LEU A 303 -32.47 7.49 -22.57
N ILE A 304 -33.16 6.36 -22.42
CA ILE A 304 -33.20 5.33 -23.47
C ILE A 304 -33.88 5.89 -24.71
N PHE A 305 -35.02 6.58 -24.58
CA PHE A 305 -35.74 7.22 -25.66
C PHE A 305 -34.85 8.21 -26.42
N LYS A 306 -34.12 9.08 -25.71
CA LYS A 306 -33.16 10.03 -26.29
C LYS A 306 -32.09 9.31 -27.11
N LEU A 307 -31.52 8.22 -26.58
CA LEU A 307 -30.47 7.45 -27.25
C LEU A 307 -30.99 6.66 -28.45
N ILE A 308 -32.23 6.20 -28.44
CA ILE A 308 -32.86 5.51 -29.58
C ILE A 308 -33.07 6.50 -30.73
N ASN A 309 -33.68 7.64 -30.47
CA ASN A 309 -34.02 8.64 -31.47
C ASN A 309 -32.79 9.43 -31.97
N ASN A 310 -31.75 9.57 -31.19
CA ASN A 310 -30.52 10.24 -31.59
C ASN A 310 -29.36 9.24 -31.80
N LYS A 311 -29.32 8.64 -32.99
CA LYS A 311 -28.29 7.69 -33.38
C LYS A 311 -26.89 8.29 -33.30
N LYS A 312 -26.69 9.54 -33.73
CA LYS A 312 -25.39 10.22 -33.70
C LYS A 312 -24.87 10.36 -32.25
N LEU A 313 -25.73 10.81 -31.34
CA LEU A 313 -25.38 10.89 -29.91
C LEU A 313 -25.04 9.52 -29.33
N ARG A 314 -25.86 8.51 -29.59
CA ARG A 314 -25.64 7.15 -29.13
C ARG A 314 -24.28 6.61 -29.60
N GLU A 315 -23.96 6.72 -30.88
CA GLU A 315 -22.72 6.26 -31.47
C GLU A 315 -21.51 7.03 -30.93
N LYS A 316 -21.64 8.35 -30.73
CA LYS A 316 -20.60 9.18 -30.09
C LYS A 316 -20.26 8.65 -28.69
N VAL A 317 -21.27 8.43 -27.85
CA VAL A 317 -21.06 7.91 -26.47
C VAL A 317 -20.50 6.50 -26.51
N GLN A 318 -20.97 5.63 -27.38
CA GLN A 318 -20.48 4.26 -27.54
C GLN A 318 -18.98 4.24 -27.89
N ARG A 319 -18.56 5.04 -28.85
CA ARG A 319 -17.16 5.15 -29.27
C ARG A 319 -16.28 5.76 -28.19
N LYS A 320 -16.75 6.81 -27.49
CA LYS A 320 -16.05 7.41 -26.36
C LYS A 320 -15.79 6.39 -25.26
N ASN A 321 -16.82 5.65 -24.83
CA ASN A 321 -16.72 4.62 -23.80
C ASN A 321 -15.74 3.50 -24.19
N PHE A 322 -15.76 3.09 -25.44
CA PHE A 322 -14.88 2.06 -25.96
C PHE A 322 -13.40 2.50 -26.02
N LEU A 323 -13.14 3.71 -26.47
CA LEU A 323 -11.77 4.23 -26.64
C LEU A 323 -11.12 4.58 -25.29
N ASN A 324 -11.90 5.12 -24.36
CA ASN A 324 -11.43 5.65 -23.09
C ASN A 324 -11.59 4.64 -21.93
N VAL A 325 -11.09 3.42 -22.11
CA VAL A 325 -11.10 2.42 -21.03
C VAL A 325 -10.17 2.84 -19.91
N LYS A 326 -10.73 3.35 -18.81
CA LYS A 326 -10.02 3.95 -17.69
C LYS A 326 -9.20 2.94 -16.88
N HIS A 327 -9.76 1.75 -16.66
CA HIS A 327 -9.16 0.74 -15.79
C HIS A 327 -8.69 -0.50 -16.58
N LYS A 328 -7.55 -0.38 -17.25
CA LYS A 328 -6.94 -1.51 -17.99
C LYS A 328 -6.30 -2.50 -17.03
N ILE A 329 -6.72 -3.76 -17.09
CA ILE A 329 -6.26 -4.82 -16.15
C ILE A 329 -4.75 -5.00 -16.15
N LYS A 330 -4.08 -4.91 -17.32
CA LYS A 330 -2.62 -5.12 -17.44
C LYS A 330 -1.82 -4.18 -16.53
N ASN A 331 -2.22 -2.91 -16.44
CA ASN A 331 -1.54 -1.92 -15.59
C ASN A 331 -1.73 -2.22 -14.10
N LYS A 332 -2.93 -2.70 -13.72
CA LYS A 332 -3.24 -3.05 -12.33
C LYS A 332 -2.51 -4.31 -11.88
N VAL A 333 -2.39 -5.29 -12.76
CA VAL A 333 -1.60 -6.50 -12.50
C VAL A 333 -0.13 -6.15 -12.31
N LYS A 334 0.45 -5.31 -13.19
CA LYS A 334 1.83 -4.87 -13.05
C LYS A 334 2.07 -4.18 -11.71
N GLN A 335 1.25 -3.20 -11.35
CA GLN A 335 1.34 -2.48 -10.06
C GLN A 335 1.35 -3.45 -8.87
N LEU A 336 0.45 -4.45 -8.88
CA LEU A 336 0.32 -5.40 -7.79
C LEU A 336 1.47 -6.42 -7.77
N ASP A 337 1.94 -6.88 -8.93
CA ASP A 337 3.10 -7.76 -9.03
C ASP A 337 4.38 -7.06 -8.57
N ASP A 338 4.60 -5.82 -9.00
CA ASP A 338 5.78 -5.03 -8.60
C ASP A 338 5.79 -4.84 -7.07
N PHE A 339 4.64 -4.52 -6.47
CA PHE A 339 4.53 -4.38 -5.02
C PHE A 339 4.73 -5.71 -4.28
N LYS A 340 4.13 -6.81 -4.74
CA LYS A 340 4.33 -8.13 -4.13
C LYS A 340 5.77 -8.62 -4.28
N ASN A 341 6.41 -8.37 -5.42
CA ASN A 341 7.83 -8.66 -5.59
C ASN A 341 8.70 -7.83 -4.64
N TYR A 342 8.38 -6.55 -4.45
CA TYR A 342 9.05 -5.72 -3.44
C TYR A 342 8.90 -6.34 -2.04
N LEU A 343 7.71 -6.77 -1.64
CA LEU A 343 7.50 -7.43 -0.34
C LEU A 343 8.26 -8.77 -0.24
N LEU A 344 8.29 -9.55 -1.31
CA LEU A 344 9.02 -10.83 -1.35
C LEU A 344 10.54 -10.62 -1.37
N SER A 345 11.03 -9.54 -1.96
CA SER A 345 12.46 -9.19 -1.97
C SER A 345 12.88 -8.47 -0.69
N SER A 346 11.98 -7.73 -0.05
CA SER A 346 12.19 -7.09 1.25
C SER A 346 12.17 -8.10 2.41
N GLU A 347 11.76 -9.33 2.18
CA GLU A 347 12.16 -10.45 3.01
C GLU A 347 13.65 -10.77 2.79
N PHE A 348 14.53 -9.83 3.12
CA PHE A 348 15.79 -10.25 3.68
C PHE A 348 15.41 -11.02 4.95
N ASN A 349 15.37 -12.33 4.81
CA ASN A 349 15.18 -13.26 5.92
C ASN A 349 16.45 -13.22 6.77
N PHE A 350 16.64 -12.12 7.52
CA PHE A 350 17.68 -12.06 8.57
C PHE A 350 17.50 -13.20 9.57
N ASN A 351 16.32 -13.81 9.65
CA ASN A 351 16.07 -15.00 10.45
C ASN A 351 16.57 -16.32 9.85
N LYS A 352 17.06 -16.35 8.61
CA LYS A 352 17.63 -17.55 7.96
C LYS A 352 19.13 -17.47 7.67
N GLY A 353 19.73 -16.30 7.87
CA GLY A 353 21.18 -16.16 7.80
C GLY A 353 21.86 -16.59 9.11
N PRO A 354 23.17 -16.88 9.09
CA PRO A 354 23.93 -17.09 10.32
C PRO A 354 23.80 -15.86 11.21
N LYS A 355 23.66 -16.08 12.52
CA LYS A 355 23.73 -15.00 13.49
C LYS A 355 25.15 -14.41 13.44
N LEU A 356 25.22 -13.11 13.20
CA LEU A 356 26.48 -12.41 13.06
C LEU A 356 26.91 -11.83 14.40
N LYS A 357 28.20 -11.79 14.64
CA LYS A 357 28.87 -10.98 15.64
C LYS A 357 29.19 -9.62 15.02
N ILE A 358 28.52 -8.57 15.50
CA ILE A 358 28.62 -7.23 14.94
C ILE A 358 29.37 -6.33 15.90
N LEU A 359 30.47 -5.73 15.47
CA LEU A 359 31.13 -4.64 16.16
C LEU A 359 30.68 -3.32 15.54
N HIS A 360 29.84 -2.57 16.24
CA HIS A 360 29.34 -1.28 15.79
C HIS A 360 30.12 -0.14 16.43
N ILE A 361 30.95 0.51 15.63
CA ILE A 361 31.83 1.62 16.03
C ILE A 361 31.17 2.94 15.60
N SER A 362 30.62 3.68 16.55
CA SER A 362 29.87 4.90 16.22
C SER A 362 29.84 5.89 17.39
N GLN A 363 29.01 6.92 17.25
CA GLN A 363 28.68 7.84 18.35
C GLN A 363 27.54 7.24 19.17
N PHE A 364 27.88 6.56 20.25
CA PHE A 364 26.92 6.21 21.29
C PHE A 364 27.07 7.20 22.43
N ASP A 365 25.94 7.67 22.95
CA ASP A 365 25.96 8.57 24.09
C ASP A 365 25.86 7.71 25.37
N ASP A 366 26.99 7.25 25.86
CA ASP A 366 27.06 6.32 27.00
C ASP A 366 26.89 7.01 28.35
N ARG A 367 26.69 8.32 28.37
CA ARG A 367 26.46 9.08 29.62
C ARG A 367 24.97 9.20 29.86
N ASN A 368 24.52 8.78 31.04
CA ASN A 368 23.09 8.72 31.41
C ASN A 368 22.41 10.09 31.51
N ASP A 369 23.15 11.17 31.50
CA ASP A 369 22.70 12.56 31.58
C ASP A 369 22.47 13.20 30.20
N TYR A 370 22.69 12.45 29.11
CA TYR A 370 22.52 12.99 27.78
C TYR A 370 21.15 12.70 27.16
N ARG A 371 20.54 13.76 26.68
CA ARG A 371 19.26 13.73 25.96
C ARG A 371 19.20 12.77 24.77
N LEU A 372 20.34 12.41 24.19
CA LEU A 372 20.41 11.54 23.00
C LEU A 372 20.73 10.07 23.31
N PHE A 373 20.94 9.70 24.56
CA PHE A 373 21.40 8.36 24.97
C PHE A 373 20.56 7.24 24.32
N ASN A 374 19.24 7.33 24.40
CA ASN A 374 18.33 6.29 23.88
C ASN A 374 17.80 6.52 22.46
N ILE A 375 17.96 7.73 21.93
CA ILE A 375 17.34 8.14 20.67
C ILE A 375 18.35 8.36 19.54
N SER A 376 19.65 8.16 19.79
CA SER A 376 20.67 8.31 18.75
C SER A 376 20.44 7.32 17.61
N ILE A 377 20.74 7.74 16.39
CA ILE A 377 20.62 6.91 15.18
C ILE A 377 21.43 5.62 15.32
N SER A 378 22.64 5.72 15.86
CA SER A 378 23.50 4.57 16.10
C SER A 378 22.87 3.56 17.07
N SER A 379 22.22 4.03 18.14
CA SER A 379 21.50 3.15 19.07
C SER A 379 20.31 2.46 18.41
N LYS A 380 19.58 3.15 17.55
CA LYS A 380 18.45 2.57 16.79
C LYS A 380 18.92 1.45 15.85
N LEU A 381 20.04 1.66 15.15
CA LEU A 381 20.65 0.63 14.29
C LEU A 381 21.06 -0.59 15.12
N SER A 382 21.77 -0.41 16.24
CA SER A 382 22.17 -1.52 17.12
C SER A 382 20.98 -2.28 17.68
N LYS A 383 19.94 -1.59 18.12
CA LYS A 383 18.69 -2.23 18.57
C LYS A 383 18.03 -3.03 17.45
N GLY A 384 18.08 -2.54 16.22
CA GLY A 384 17.60 -3.27 15.03
C GLY A 384 18.36 -4.57 14.81
N PHE A 385 19.68 -4.56 14.91
CA PHE A 385 20.51 -5.77 14.78
C PHE A 385 20.22 -6.77 15.90
N ILE A 386 20.12 -6.32 17.15
CA ILE A 386 19.79 -7.17 18.31
C ILE A 386 18.41 -7.84 18.12
N ARG A 387 17.39 -7.08 17.68
CA ARG A 387 16.05 -7.63 17.43
C ARG A 387 16.04 -8.67 16.28
N ASN A 388 16.96 -8.54 15.35
CA ASN A 388 17.16 -9.53 14.29
C ASN A 388 17.98 -10.75 14.75
N GLY A 389 18.37 -10.80 16.04
CA GLY A 389 19.02 -11.95 16.66
C GLY A 389 20.53 -11.98 16.48
N HIS A 390 21.16 -10.88 16.05
CA HIS A 390 22.60 -10.75 16.00
C HIS A 390 23.16 -10.44 17.38
N ASP A 391 24.42 -10.85 17.61
CA ASP A 391 25.19 -10.44 18.77
C ASP A 391 25.91 -9.12 18.44
N VAL A 392 25.75 -8.08 19.29
CA VAL A 392 26.23 -6.73 18.97
C VAL A 392 27.04 -6.14 20.11
N ILE A 393 28.27 -5.75 19.82
CA ILE A 393 29.07 -4.91 20.72
C ILE A 393 29.09 -3.49 20.15
N ASN A 394 28.67 -2.54 20.97
CA ASN A 394 28.74 -1.11 20.66
C ASN A 394 30.05 -0.55 21.19
N PHE A 395 30.79 0.15 20.33
CA PHE A 395 31.99 0.88 20.72
C PHE A 395 31.83 2.36 20.41
N SER A 396 31.76 3.20 21.49
CA SER A 396 31.66 4.65 21.35
C SER A 396 33.04 5.30 21.31
N TYR A 397 33.44 5.76 20.11
CA TYR A 397 34.69 6.53 20.04
C TYR A 397 34.59 7.89 20.74
N ARG A 398 33.37 8.40 20.95
CA ARG A 398 33.12 9.69 21.63
C ARG A 398 33.63 9.70 23.07
N ASN A 399 33.65 8.55 23.70
CA ASN A 399 34.21 8.38 25.08
C ASN A 399 35.69 8.74 25.17
N PHE A 400 36.42 8.76 24.04
CA PHE A 400 37.83 9.05 23.95
C PHE A 400 38.13 10.46 23.43
N LEU A 401 37.17 11.13 22.77
CA LEU A 401 37.38 12.45 22.19
C LEU A 401 37.53 13.56 23.24
N ASN A 402 36.91 13.44 24.39
CA ASN A 402 36.85 14.48 25.45
C ASN A 402 37.86 14.29 26.59
N LYS A 403 38.73 13.29 26.51
CA LYS A 403 39.75 13.09 27.53
C LYS A 403 41.02 13.83 27.15
N ASN A 404 41.26 15.00 27.77
CA ASN A 404 42.46 15.83 27.56
C ASN A 404 43.79 15.16 27.96
N ILE A 405 43.74 13.92 28.45
CA ILE A 405 44.89 13.19 29.03
C ILE A 405 45.59 12.29 28.01
N LEU A 406 44.99 12.02 26.86
CA LEU A 406 45.55 11.10 25.88
C LEU A 406 46.35 11.82 24.79
N LYS A 407 47.66 11.52 24.69
CA LYS A 407 48.57 12.12 23.71
C LYS A 407 48.21 11.80 22.26
N ASP A 408 47.72 10.58 21.97
CA ASP A 408 47.17 10.21 20.67
C ASP A 408 45.80 9.49 20.81
N ARG A 409 44.75 10.23 20.54
CA ARG A 409 43.37 9.75 20.63
C ARG A 409 43.02 8.70 19.57
N ASN A 410 43.53 8.90 18.37
CA ASN A 410 43.23 8.00 17.25
C ASN A 410 43.94 6.66 17.46
N GLU A 411 45.16 6.66 17.94
CA GLU A 411 45.89 5.44 18.26
C GLU A 411 45.18 4.64 19.37
N THR A 412 44.73 5.32 20.43
CA THR A 412 43.99 4.69 21.53
C THR A 412 42.68 4.06 21.03
N ILE A 413 41.92 4.75 20.18
CA ILE A 413 40.69 4.20 19.57
C ILE A 413 41.02 2.96 18.74
N ASN A 414 42.04 3.04 17.88
CA ASN A 414 42.45 1.94 17.02
C ASN A 414 42.91 0.73 17.83
N GLN A 415 43.71 0.93 18.89
CA GLN A 415 44.15 -0.16 19.76
C GLN A 415 42.98 -0.84 20.48
N LYS A 416 42.04 -0.05 21.02
CA LYS A 416 40.83 -0.62 21.67
C LYS A 416 39.95 -1.41 20.71
N VAL A 417 39.80 -0.96 19.49
CA VAL A 417 39.06 -1.71 18.46
C VAL A 417 39.73 -3.06 18.18
N LEU A 418 41.08 -3.10 18.11
CA LEU A 418 41.82 -4.35 17.95
C LEU A 418 41.69 -5.26 19.17
N ASP A 419 41.78 -4.74 20.40
CA ASP A 419 41.62 -5.51 21.64
C ASP A 419 40.23 -6.18 21.68
N ILE A 420 39.18 -5.42 21.38
CA ILE A 420 37.81 -5.96 21.29
C ILE A 420 37.74 -7.04 20.19
N SER A 421 38.29 -6.76 19.01
CA SER A 421 38.25 -7.68 17.89
C SER A 421 39.00 -8.97 18.11
N ASN A 422 40.12 -8.94 18.87
CA ASN A 422 40.85 -10.12 19.27
C ASN A 422 40.00 -11.10 20.11
N ASN A 423 39.20 -10.57 21.02
CA ASN A 423 38.34 -11.35 21.91
C ASN A 423 37.03 -11.75 21.26
N TYR A 424 36.41 -10.80 20.56
CA TYR A 424 35.04 -10.94 20.01
C TYR A 424 35.00 -11.62 18.64
N LYS A 425 36.04 -11.38 17.79
CA LYS A 425 36.13 -11.88 16.42
C LYS A 425 34.86 -11.55 15.60
N PRO A 426 34.63 -10.26 15.29
CA PRO A 426 33.42 -9.82 14.62
C PRO A 426 33.34 -10.34 13.17
N ASP A 427 32.16 -10.80 12.77
CA ASP A 427 31.85 -11.13 11.37
C ASP A 427 31.64 -9.86 10.54
N LEU A 428 31.07 -8.83 11.18
CA LEU A 428 30.76 -7.55 10.58
C LEU A 428 31.23 -6.40 11.48
N VAL A 429 31.94 -5.45 10.89
CA VAL A 429 32.30 -4.18 11.54
C VAL A 429 31.53 -3.05 10.84
N ILE A 430 30.78 -2.26 11.60
CA ILE A 430 30.05 -1.11 11.11
C ILE A 430 30.71 0.16 11.64
N LEU A 431 31.14 1.02 10.71
CA LEU A 431 31.67 2.34 11.00
C LEU A 431 30.52 3.34 10.84
N GLY A 432 30.16 4.03 11.91
CA GLY A 432 29.08 5.02 11.91
C GLY A 432 29.61 6.44 12.02
N HIS A 433 29.18 7.32 11.13
CA HIS A 433 29.41 8.76 11.09
C HIS A 433 30.89 9.18 10.92
N ASN A 434 31.85 8.35 11.23
CA ASN A 434 33.26 8.71 11.10
C ASN A 434 34.15 7.49 10.84
N ASN A 435 35.19 7.68 10.10
CA ASN A 435 36.16 6.63 9.78
C ASN A 435 37.50 6.90 10.49
N PHE A 436 37.57 6.53 11.78
CA PHE A 436 38.79 6.71 12.59
C PHE A 436 39.81 5.59 12.44
N LEU A 437 39.43 4.48 11.79
CA LEU A 437 40.33 3.34 11.71
C LEU A 437 41.49 3.59 10.74
N TYR A 438 42.66 3.19 11.16
CA TYR A 438 43.83 3.15 10.30
C TYR A 438 43.70 2.05 9.27
N GLN A 439 44.22 2.28 8.07
CA GLN A 439 44.20 1.31 6.98
C GLN A 439 44.72 -0.07 7.42
N LYS A 440 45.89 -0.11 8.08
CA LYS A 440 46.51 -1.32 8.62
C LYS A 440 45.59 -2.13 9.52
N ASN A 441 44.73 -1.46 10.30
CA ASN A 441 43.81 -2.10 11.21
C ASN A 441 42.60 -2.68 10.50
N ILE A 442 42.09 -2.00 9.47
CA ILE A 442 41.02 -2.52 8.61
C ILE A 442 41.51 -3.77 7.85
N GLU A 443 42.74 -3.72 7.33
CA GLU A 443 43.38 -4.86 6.67
C GLU A 443 43.53 -6.05 7.63
N LEU A 444 43.92 -5.79 8.90
CA LEU A 444 44.02 -6.82 9.91
C LEU A 444 42.65 -7.45 10.26
N LEU A 445 41.61 -6.64 10.40
CA LEU A 445 40.25 -7.12 10.63
C LEU A 445 39.76 -8.04 9.51
N LYS A 446 40.06 -7.70 8.27
CA LYS A 446 39.71 -8.51 7.10
C LYS A 446 40.55 -9.78 7.00
N SER A 447 41.86 -9.70 7.15
CA SER A 447 42.77 -10.84 6.96
C SER A 447 42.71 -11.84 8.11
N LYS A 448 42.64 -11.36 9.37
CA LYS A 448 42.71 -12.21 10.56
C LYS A 448 41.34 -12.79 10.97
N TYR A 449 40.27 -12.03 10.81
CA TYR A 449 38.92 -12.43 11.26
C TYR A 449 37.92 -12.62 10.14
N ASN A 450 38.32 -12.37 8.88
CA ASN A 450 37.43 -12.38 7.71
C ASN A 450 36.22 -11.45 7.86
N SER A 451 36.40 -10.36 8.65
CA SER A 451 35.32 -9.42 8.91
C SER A 451 34.93 -8.65 7.65
N LYS A 452 33.62 -8.48 7.42
CA LYS A 452 33.12 -7.49 6.45
C LYS A 452 33.10 -6.12 7.09
N ILE A 453 33.48 -5.08 6.34
CA ILE A 453 33.53 -3.71 6.80
C ILE A 453 32.48 -2.89 6.09
N CYS A 454 31.52 -2.34 6.80
CA CYS A 454 30.50 -1.45 6.26
C CYS A 454 30.63 -0.06 6.89
N LEU A 455 30.26 0.96 6.11
CA LEU A 455 30.20 2.33 6.59
C LEU A 455 28.78 2.84 6.47
N TRP A 456 28.24 3.37 7.57
CA TRP A 456 26.96 4.08 7.63
C TRP A 456 27.22 5.58 7.76
N TYR A 457 26.59 6.37 6.90
CA TYR A 457 26.78 7.83 6.88
C TYR A 457 25.45 8.56 6.66
N GLU A 458 25.15 9.51 7.56
CA GLU A 458 23.84 10.17 7.65
C GLU A 458 23.84 11.61 7.14
N ASP A 459 25.00 12.27 7.07
CA ASP A 459 25.08 13.64 6.58
C ASP A 459 25.02 13.73 5.06
N ALA A 460 24.71 14.93 4.55
CA ALA A 460 24.56 15.17 3.12
C ALA A 460 25.86 14.91 2.33
N LEU A 461 25.74 14.15 1.24
CA LEU A 461 26.82 13.82 0.31
C LEU A 461 26.57 14.37 -1.12
N GLY A 462 25.42 14.96 -1.35
CA GLY A 462 25.01 15.50 -2.64
C GLY A 462 25.33 16.99 -2.79
N LYS A 463 25.52 17.43 -4.03
CA LYS A 463 25.85 18.83 -4.39
C LYS A 463 24.66 19.79 -4.24
N LYS A 464 23.42 19.29 -4.13
CA LYS A 464 22.22 20.12 -4.05
C LYS A 464 22.07 20.75 -2.68
N GLY A 465 22.23 22.06 -2.60
CA GLY A 465 21.73 22.89 -1.50
C GLY A 465 22.72 23.23 -0.41
N ASP A 466 23.89 22.60 -0.35
CA ASP A 466 24.76 22.77 0.81
C ASP A 466 26.11 23.39 0.46
N GLY A 467 26.57 24.24 1.35
CA GLY A 467 27.92 24.82 1.29
C GLY A 467 29.02 23.74 1.18
N PRO A 468 30.29 24.09 1.42
CA PRO A 468 31.42 23.18 1.17
C PRO A 468 31.42 21.89 1.95
N GLN A 469 30.55 21.73 2.95
CA GLN A 469 30.51 20.61 3.91
C GLN A 469 30.33 19.22 3.24
N TRP A 470 29.57 19.13 2.14
CA TRP A 470 29.38 17.85 1.42
C TRP A 470 30.68 17.29 0.84
N ARG A 471 31.66 18.15 0.48
CA ARG A 471 33.00 17.73 0.00
C ARG A 471 33.81 17.10 1.13
N GLU A 472 33.85 17.77 2.28
CA GLU A 472 34.54 17.25 3.46
C GLU A 472 33.94 15.89 3.89
N ASN A 473 32.60 15.76 3.84
CA ASN A 473 31.90 14.52 4.13
C ASN A 473 32.27 13.43 3.10
N LEU A 474 32.35 13.80 1.82
CA LEU A 474 32.71 12.87 0.76
C LEU A 474 34.16 12.37 0.92
N ASP A 475 35.11 13.26 1.18
CA ASP A 475 36.52 12.91 1.41
C ASP A 475 36.65 11.95 2.60
N LEU A 476 35.83 12.13 3.64
CA LEU A 476 35.81 11.26 4.80
C LEU A 476 35.34 9.85 4.48
N ILE A 477 34.28 9.70 3.70
CA ILE A 477 33.77 8.37 3.32
C ILE A 477 34.64 7.69 2.24
N GLU A 478 35.31 8.44 1.41
CA GLU A 478 36.24 7.93 0.39
C GLU A 478 37.54 7.40 0.98
N LYS A 479 37.88 7.79 2.21
CA LYS A 479 39.03 7.28 2.91
C LYS A 479 38.95 5.78 3.08
N ASN A 480 39.98 5.06 2.65
CA ASN A 480 40.05 3.58 2.70
C ASN A 480 38.97 2.87 1.86
N ASN A 481 38.44 3.50 0.79
CA ASN A 481 37.33 2.98 0.00
C ASN A 481 37.59 1.59 -0.60
N GLN A 482 38.84 1.21 -0.84
CA GLN A 482 39.25 -0.10 -1.35
C GLN A 482 38.94 -1.21 -0.33
N LEU A 483 39.06 -0.92 0.97
CA LEU A 483 38.90 -1.86 2.08
C LEU A 483 37.45 -1.94 2.60
N ILE A 484 36.62 -0.93 2.36
CA ILE A 484 35.21 -0.93 2.72
C ILE A 484 34.41 -1.82 1.75
N ASP A 485 33.64 -2.75 2.27
CA ASP A 485 32.84 -3.68 1.47
C ASP A 485 31.51 -3.06 1.01
N SER A 486 30.84 -2.28 1.86
CA SER A 486 29.58 -1.60 1.52
C SER A 486 29.40 -0.28 2.25
N TYR A 487 28.72 0.64 1.60
CA TYR A 487 28.32 1.93 2.17
C TYR A 487 26.80 2.02 2.24
N PHE A 488 26.29 2.54 3.32
CA PHE A 488 24.89 2.85 3.51
C PHE A 488 24.76 4.35 3.80
N THR A 489 24.02 5.06 2.95
CA THR A 489 23.93 6.53 3.01
C THR A 489 22.49 6.99 2.98
N THR A 490 22.18 8.09 3.68
CA THR A 490 20.87 8.75 3.60
C THR A 490 20.69 9.54 2.31
N THR A 491 21.79 10.02 1.72
CA THR A 491 21.77 10.58 0.36
C THR A 491 21.62 9.44 -0.64
N HIS A 492 20.69 9.61 -1.60
CA HIS A 492 20.49 8.60 -2.63
C HIS A 492 21.76 8.42 -3.48
N PRO A 493 22.21 7.19 -3.78
CA PRO A 493 23.43 6.93 -4.55
C PRO A 493 23.52 7.68 -5.88
N ASP A 494 22.39 8.00 -6.54
CA ASP A 494 22.36 8.75 -7.80
C ASP A 494 22.75 10.23 -7.65
N GLU A 495 22.75 10.74 -6.43
CA GLU A 495 23.10 12.14 -6.11
C GLU A 495 24.55 12.28 -5.61
N ILE A 496 25.26 11.15 -5.42
CA ILE A 496 26.63 11.14 -4.89
C ILE A 496 27.64 11.06 -6.03
N PHE A 497 28.43 12.12 -6.21
CA PHE A 497 29.55 12.16 -7.16
C PHE A 497 30.85 11.73 -6.48
N THR A 498 31.17 10.44 -6.53
CA THR A 498 32.27 9.83 -5.77
C THR A 498 33.10 8.88 -6.64
N LYS A 499 34.35 8.61 -6.18
CA LYS A 499 35.23 7.56 -6.70
C LYS A 499 34.87 6.16 -6.18
N ILE A 500 33.94 6.05 -5.23
CA ILE A 500 33.48 4.77 -4.69
C ILE A 500 32.73 4.00 -5.78
N ASN A 501 33.03 2.71 -5.90
CA ASN A 501 32.32 1.85 -6.84
C ASN A 501 30.81 1.84 -6.53
N ARG A 502 29.98 2.14 -7.53
CA ARG A 502 28.54 2.24 -7.44
C ARG A 502 27.87 1.03 -6.78
N ASN A 503 28.38 -0.17 -7.06
CA ASN A 503 27.85 -1.42 -6.51
C ASN A 503 28.05 -1.55 -4.99
N LYS A 504 28.90 -0.73 -4.39
CA LYS A 504 29.10 -0.69 -2.93
C LYS A 504 28.16 0.32 -2.23
N LEU A 505 27.51 1.22 -2.98
CA LEU A 505 26.67 2.28 -2.44
C LEU A 505 25.21 1.80 -2.32
N ASN A 506 24.65 1.94 -1.13
CA ASN A 506 23.28 1.58 -0.83
C ASN A 506 22.55 2.75 -0.14
N HIS A 507 21.30 3.00 -0.54
CA HIS A 507 20.44 3.96 0.13
C HIS A 507 19.83 3.33 1.38
N LEU A 508 20.07 3.93 2.55
CA LEU A 508 19.44 3.54 3.80
C LEU A 508 18.96 4.81 4.51
N PRO A 509 17.65 5.07 4.51
CA PRO A 509 17.06 6.20 5.24
C PRO A 509 17.39 6.15 6.74
N ILE A 510 17.22 7.28 7.41
CA ILE A 510 17.37 7.36 8.87
C ILE A 510 16.48 6.29 9.53
N PRO A 511 17.05 5.40 10.35
CA PRO A 511 16.29 4.33 10.98
C PRO A 511 15.32 4.87 12.04
N VAL A 512 14.15 4.26 12.09
CA VAL A 512 13.09 4.53 13.06
C VAL A 512 13.03 3.37 14.04
N ASP A 513 12.89 3.65 15.32
CA ASP A 513 12.64 2.65 16.37
C ASP A 513 11.19 2.77 16.86
N GLU A 514 10.37 1.77 16.57
CA GLU A 514 8.95 1.79 16.94
C GLU A 514 8.69 1.94 18.45
N ASN A 515 9.66 1.59 19.31
CA ASN A 515 9.54 1.77 20.76
C ASN A 515 9.82 3.21 21.20
N ILE A 516 10.44 4.01 20.33
CA ILE A 516 10.78 5.42 20.60
C ILE A 516 9.81 6.33 19.87
N GLU A 517 9.61 6.12 18.56
CA GLU A 517 8.82 7.00 17.70
C GLU A 517 7.32 6.67 17.67
N ASN A 518 6.89 5.59 18.30
CA ASN A 518 5.48 5.24 18.42
C ASN A 518 4.88 5.72 19.76
N LEU A 519 5.05 6.98 20.09
CA LEU A 519 4.60 7.56 21.37
C LEU A 519 3.08 7.71 21.48
N LYS A 520 2.31 7.47 20.41
CA LYS A 520 0.84 7.60 20.37
C LYS A 520 0.30 8.89 20.98
N LEU A 521 1.02 9.99 20.80
CA LEU A 521 0.67 11.31 21.35
C LEU A 521 -0.74 11.76 20.97
N TYR A 522 -1.27 11.24 19.87
CA TYR A 522 -2.65 11.47 19.44
C TYR A 522 -3.73 10.86 20.37
N GLU A 523 -3.36 9.99 21.31
CA GLU A 523 -4.28 9.44 22.33
C GLU A 523 -4.47 10.40 23.52
N ASN A 524 -3.59 11.37 23.68
CA ASN A 524 -3.62 12.33 24.79
C ASN A 524 -4.41 13.58 24.39
N LYS A 525 -5.37 14.01 25.24
CA LYS A 525 -6.13 15.27 25.07
C LYS A 525 -5.31 16.50 25.50
N ILE A 526 -4.06 16.59 25.12
CA ILE A 526 -3.21 17.74 25.43
C ILE A 526 -3.41 18.79 24.33
N ASN A 527 -3.36 20.08 24.68
CA ASN A 527 -3.39 21.16 23.70
C ASN A 527 -2.20 21.04 22.75
N TYR A 528 -2.46 20.51 21.55
CA TYR A 528 -1.45 20.39 20.53
C TYR A 528 -1.13 21.77 19.95
N LYS A 529 0.15 22.02 19.75
CA LYS A 529 0.58 23.07 18.85
C LYS A 529 0.34 22.59 17.41
N ASP A 530 -0.10 23.48 16.55
CA ASP A 530 -0.38 23.13 15.14
C ASP A 530 0.90 22.78 14.39
N LEU A 531 2.01 23.44 14.77
CA LEU A 531 3.33 23.22 14.18
C LEU A 531 4.41 23.21 15.26
N PHE A 532 5.23 22.15 15.29
CA PHE A 532 6.43 22.05 16.10
C PHE A 532 7.68 22.11 15.21
N PHE A 533 8.61 22.97 15.54
CA PHE A 533 9.88 23.13 14.84
C PHE A 533 11.03 23.15 15.82
N ALA A 534 11.96 22.19 15.69
CA ALA A 534 13.16 22.11 16.49
C ALA A 534 14.40 22.38 15.64
N LEU A 535 15.22 23.31 16.06
CA LEU A 535 16.37 23.80 15.30
C LEU A 535 17.64 23.76 16.14
N SER A 536 18.70 23.19 15.57
CA SER A 536 20.07 23.36 16.06
C SER A 536 20.81 24.33 15.16
N HIS A 537 21.17 25.49 15.67
CA HIS A 537 21.88 26.56 14.93
C HIS A 537 23.34 26.23 14.57
N GLY A 538 23.73 24.98 14.51
CA GLY A 538 25.11 24.59 14.31
C GLY A 538 26.01 25.04 15.48
N VAL A 539 25.42 25.12 16.68
CA VAL A 539 26.09 25.51 17.90
C VAL A 539 27.10 24.45 18.30
N ASN A 540 28.36 24.85 18.39
CA ASN A 540 29.40 23.99 18.95
C ASN A 540 29.59 24.35 20.43
N PHE A 541 29.19 23.46 21.36
CA PHE A 541 29.28 23.67 22.81
C PHE A 541 28.54 24.92 23.33
N GLY A 542 27.34 25.20 22.86
CA GLY A 542 26.54 26.34 23.33
C GLY A 542 26.94 27.70 22.76
N LYS A 543 27.87 27.77 21.82
CA LYS A 543 28.31 29.02 21.18
C LYS A 543 27.93 29.02 19.71
N LEU A 544 27.21 30.07 19.26
CA LEU A 544 26.96 30.34 17.84
C LEU A 544 28.27 30.47 17.07
N LYS A 545 28.47 29.72 15.99
CA LYS A 545 29.55 29.93 15.07
C LYS A 545 29.31 31.25 14.33
N LYS A 546 30.17 32.25 14.58
CA LYS A 546 30.11 33.56 13.92
C LYS A 546 30.11 33.38 12.41
N GLY A 547 29.06 33.88 11.74
CA GLY A 547 28.94 33.88 10.27
C GLY A 547 28.27 32.66 9.63
N LYS A 548 27.72 31.73 10.39
CA LYS A 548 26.85 30.70 9.80
C LYS A 548 25.40 31.19 9.79
N TYR A 549 24.88 31.32 8.59
CA TYR A 549 23.48 31.61 8.31
C TYR A 549 22.71 30.29 8.13
N ASP A 550 21.57 30.17 8.76
CA ASP A 550 20.74 28.97 8.65
C ASP A 550 19.44 29.32 7.91
N GLU A 551 19.32 28.84 6.67
CA GLU A 551 18.14 29.05 5.83
C GLU A 551 16.84 28.51 6.45
N ARG A 552 16.94 27.60 7.44
CA ARG A 552 15.80 27.07 8.17
C ARG A 552 15.13 28.14 9.05
N GLU A 553 15.90 29.07 9.58
CA GLU A 553 15.36 30.21 10.35
C GLU A 553 14.53 31.11 9.46
N ASP A 554 15.05 31.46 8.29
CA ASP A 554 14.33 32.29 7.33
C ASP A 554 13.06 31.59 6.83
N PHE A 555 13.12 30.29 6.65
CA PHE A 555 11.95 29.51 6.25
C PHE A 555 10.86 29.60 7.31
N ILE A 556 11.17 29.38 8.59
CA ILE A 556 10.17 29.42 9.66
C ILE A 556 9.62 30.82 9.86
N GLN A 557 10.47 31.87 9.76
CA GLN A 557 10.02 33.27 9.83
C GLN A 557 9.04 33.63 8.71
N LYS A 558 9.36 33.23 7.47
CA LYS A 558 8.46 33.39 6.31
C LYS A 558 7.16 32.64 6.50
N LEU A 559 7.21 31.44 7.08
CA LEU A 559 6.03 30.64 7.36
C LEU A 559 5.14 31.31 8.41
N MET A 560 5.69 31.81 9.51
CA MET A 560 4.97 32.51 10.57
C MET A 560 4.35 33.83 10.06
N THR A 561 5.08 34.57 9.26
CA THR A 561 4.56 35.78 8.62
C THR A 561 3.39 35.50 7.68
N LYS A 562 3.49 34.41 6.92
CA LYS A 562 2.46 34.01 5.95
C LYS A 562 1.21 33.40 6.60
N TYR A 563 1.37 32.75 7.74
CA TYR A 563 0.29 32.04 8.44
C TYR A 563 0.26 32.38 9.93
N PRO A 564 -0.06 33.62 10.31
CA PRO A 564 0.03 34.10 11.70
C PRO A 564 -0.97 33.41 12.66
N ASN A 565 -2.03 32.78 12.11
CA ASN A 565 -3.03 32.08 12.92
C ASN A 565 -2.66 30.65 13.33
N ILE A 566 -1.50 30.15 12.90
CA ILE A 566 -0.99 28.84 13.29
C ILE A 566 -0.32 28.96 14.67
N ASN A 567 -0.61 28.00 15.54
CA ASN A 567 0.02 27.94 16.86
C ASN A 567 1.35 27.20 16.78
N TYR A 568 2.45 27.97 16.74
CA TYR A 568 3.81 27.43 16.61
C TYR A 568 4.40 27.05 17.98
N ASN A 569 5.24 26.02 17.99
CA ASN A 569 6.17 25.72 19.07
C ASN A 569 7.57 25.58 18.46
N ILE A 570 8.43 26.54 18.73
CA ILE A 570 9.78 26.61 18.15
C ILE A 570 10.80 26.42 19.28
N LEU A 571 11.66 25.39 19.13
CA LEU A 571 12.76 25.14 20.07
C LEU A 571 14.09 25.35 19.35
N GLY A 572 14.85 26.33 19.81
CA GLY A 572 16.23 26.60 19.40
C GLY A 572 17.23 26.16 20.46
N MET A 573 18.47 25.93 20.07
CA MET A 573 19.57 25.58 21.00
C MET A 573 20.40 26.80 21.47
N ALA A 574 20.08 28.01 21.02
CA ALA A 574 20.77 29.24 21.41
C ALA A 574 19.85 30.08 22.28
N ASP A 575 20.31 30.37 23.51
CA ASP A 575 19.55 31.15 24.50
C ASP A 575 19.46 32.66 24.14
N GLU A 576 20.28 33.15 23.22
CA GLU A 576 20.31 34.57 22.86
C GLU A 576 20.49 34.75 21.34
N ASN A 577 19.42 34.62 20.59
CA ASN A 577 19.39 35.11 19.23
C ASN A 577 18.44 36.31 19.16
N PRO A 578 18.92 37.55 18.92
CA PRO A 578 18.07 38.75 18.84
C PRO A 578 17.01 38.71 17.74
N LYS A 579 17.07 37.71 16.83
CA LYS A 579 16.05 37.44 15.83
C LYS A 579 14.83 36.66 16.35
N TRP A 580 14.90 36.13 17.57
CA TRP A 580 13.86 35.25 18.16
C TRP A 580 13.13 35.89 19.33
N ASN A 581 13.11 37.22 19.45
CA ASN A 581 12.22 37.90 20.38
C ASN A 581 10.78 37.75 19.92
N TYR A 582 10.16 36.68 20.35
CA TYR A 582 8.72 36.45 20.22
C TYR A 582 8.12 36.40 21.64
N ASP A 583 7.49 37.49 22.03
CA ASP A 583 6.54 37.56 23.14
C ASP A 583 5.26 36.80 22.81
#